data_1a297986a051a7622a896713c44cd501
#
_entry.id   1a297986a051a7622a896713c44cd501
#
_cell.length_a   1.000
_cell.length_b   1.000
_cell.length_c   1.000
_cell.angle_alpha   90.00
_cell.angle_beta   90.00
_cell.angle_gamma   90.00
#
_symmetry.space_group_name_H-M   'P 1'
#
loop_
_entity.id
_entity.type
_entity.pdbx_description
1 polymer ?
#
loop_
_entity_poly.entity_id
_entity_poly.type
_entity_poly.pdbx_seq_one_letter_code
_entity_poly.pdbx_strand_id
1 'polypeptide(L)'
;MVHDLENPRTKKYSKFKSLLISLELIVKKGWLFIFVIINCFFHTKKKNYIDIGNYKNKDNRFINFLFKSLKSKYNFSYNISLSILDFVKKVGIKNFVLNSTPNFFVKKSNKIKFNLNSQRQDGLNFNTNYFNKYKEEKLYLPYYMYPKIYNSNYEDLEKFKLNLKPIKIFFSGSTNNEVYGKFTWFTEDKVKLLNRIEIIEFIIKNFNDKIFFLKSYKDLNKVDHSKTPIILSVNDGLIKKSKTNLSNTQHLELISKSNFILTAPGADMPLCHHLIEGIKMKTVPISNYANLHKPLISENDYIYFNDYESLHKSISTALNMSDEEIKIKQDNLEKFYNEKLSPTSFLNIFESRKDNEIISCNDIESLKWLQ
;
A
#
# COMPACT_ATOMS: atom_id res chain seq x y z
N MET A 1 5.92 14.92 25.50
CA MET A 1 4.98 13.97 26.15
C MET A 1 4.56 12.98 25.08
N VAL A 2 5.18 11.82 25.05
CA VAL A 2 4.81 10.75 24.12
C VAL A 2 3.58 10.07 24.74
N HIS A 3 2.41 10.30 24.18
CA HIS A 3 1.24 9.53 24.54
C HIS A 3 1.39 8.11 24.00
N ASP A 4 1.42 7.13 24.89
CA ASP A 4 1.21 5.72 24.57
C ASP A 4 -0.16 5.57 23.90
N LEU A 5 -0.16 5.53 22.57
CA LEU A 5 -1.35 5.21 21.82
C LEU A 5 -1.59 3.70 21.90
N GLU A 6 -2.39 3.27 22.88
CA GLU A 6 -2.95 1.93 22.90
C GLU A 6 -3.69 1.69 21.56
N ASN A 7 -3.25 0.67 20.86
CA ASN A 7 -3.82 0.27 19.59
C ASN A 7 -5.28 -0.21 19.78
N PRO A 8 -6.31 0.50 19.34
CA PRO A 8 -7.72 0.17 19.61
C PRO A 8 -8.20 -1.12 18.93
N ARG A 9 -7.34 -1.82 18.21
CA ARG A 9 -7.65 -3.09 17.53
C ARG A 9 -7.38 -4.35 18.34
N THR A 10 -6.94 -4.26 19.60
CA THR A 10 -6.79 -5.43 20.46
C THR A 10 -8.15 -5.87 20.99
N LYS A 11 -8.86 -6.71 20.24
CA LYS A 11 -10.01 -7.45 20.80
C LYS A 11 -9.50 -8.25 22.01
N LYS A 12 -9.97 -7.91 23.21
CA LYS A 12 -9.78 -8.76 24.40
C LYS A 12 -10.49 -10.10 24.16
N TYR A 13 -9.74 -11.11 23.75
CA TYR A 13 -10.25 -12.49 23.74
C TYR A 13 -10.31 -13.01 25.17
N SER A 14 -11.29 -13.88 25.47
CA SER A 14 -11.29 -14.61 26.74
C SER A 14 -9.97 -15.43 26.85
N LYS A 15 -9.45 -15.60 28.08
CA LYS A 15 -8.20 -16.36 28.32
C LYS A 15 -8.20 -17.74 27.63
N PHE A 16 -9.33 -18.43 27.63
CA PHE A 16 -9.52 -19.72 26.99
C PHE A 16 -9.39 -19.64 25.46
N LYS A 17 -10.00 -18.63 24.84
CA LYS A 17 -9.91 -18.42 23.39
C LYS A 17 -8.50 -18.02 22.96
N SER A 18 -7.77 -17.27 23.77
CA SER A 18 -6.37 -16.95 23.52
C SER A 18 -5.46 -18.18 23.63
N LEU A 19 -5.75 -19.10 24.56
CA LEU A 19 -5.05 -20.38 24.72
C LEU A 19 -5.27 -21.29 23.50
N LEU A 20 -6.52 -21.43 23.04
CA LEU A 20 -6.84 -22.23 21.83
C LEU A 20 -6.17 -21.66 20.56
N ILE A 21 -6.18 -20.34 20.39
CA ILE A 21 -5.48 -19.68 19.27
C ILE A 21 -3.96 -19.93 19.39
N SER A 22 -3.41 -19.94 20.61
CA SER A 22 -1.99 -20.22 20.83
C SER A 22 -1.63 -21.66 20.52
N LEU A 23 -2.46 -22.63 20.92
CA LEU A 23 -2.28 -24.05 20.60
C LEU A 23 -2.40 -24.33 19.09
N GLU A 24 -3.41 -23.78 18.45
CA GLU A 24 -3.58 -23.86 16.99
C GLU A 24 -2.38 -23.23 16.24
N LEU A 25 -1.86 -22.14 16.75
CA LEU A 25 -0.66 -21.49 16.26
C LEU A 25 0.57 -22.38 16.43
N ILE A 26 0.73 -23.05 17.55
CA ILE A 26 1.87 -23.96 17.83
C ILE A 26 1.83 -25.18 16.91
N VAL A 27 0.68 -25.79 16.71
CA VAL A 27 0.52 -26.94 15.79
C VAL A 27 0.76 -26.51 14.34
N LYS A 28 0.15 -25.42 13.87
CA LYS A 28 0.40 -24.87 12.53
C LYS A 28 1.87 -24.44 12.35
N LYS A 29 2.54 -23.98 13.40
CA LYS A 29 3.95 -23.60 13.40
C LYS A 29 4.87 -24.80 13.27
N GLY A 30 4.58 -25.88 13.96
CA GLY A 30 5.35 -27.13 13.86
C GLY A 30 5.34 -27.69 12.44
N TRP A 31 4.18 -27.80 11.82
CA TRP A 31 4.04 -28.21 10.42
C TRP A 31 4.74 -27.27 9.45
N LEU A 32 4.62 -25.95 9.65
CA LEU A 32 5.30 -24.96 8.82
C LEU A 32 6.82 -25.10 8.91
N PHE A 33 7.35 -25.36 10.12
CA PHE A 33 8.76 -25.55 10.35
C PHE A 33 9.29 -26.80 9.62
N ILE A 34 8.58 -27.91 9.72
CA ILE A 34 8.92 -29.16 9.01
C ILE A 34 8.86 -28.93 7.49
N PHE A 35 7.81 -28.26 7.00
CA PHE A 35 7.64 -27.97 5.57
C PHE A 35 8.74 -27.03 5.05
N VAL A 36 9.15 -26.03 5.82
CA VAL A 36 10.26 -25.13 5.49
C VAL A 36 11.57 -25.91 5.41
N ILE A 37 11.87 -26.79 6.36
CA ILE A 37 13.09 -27.60 6.34
C ILE A 37 13.11 -28.52 5.11
N ILE A 38 12.03 -29.25 4.86
CA ILE A 38 11.92 -30.15 3.71
C ILE A 38 12.14 -29.36 2.40
N ASN A 39 11.51 -28.22 2.24
CA ASN A 39 11.67 -27.40 1.02
C ASN A 39 13.08 -26.80 0.87
N CYS A 40 13.77 -26.50 1.97
CA CYS A 40 15.15 -26.02 1.91
C CYS A 40 16.11 -27.04 1.28
N PHE A 41 15.88 -28.34 1.46
CA PHE A 41 16.68 -29.39 0.80
C PHE A 41 16.46 -29.46 -0.70
N PHE A 42 15.30 -29.03 -1.20
CA PHE A 42 14.95 -29.13 -2.62
C PHE A 42 15.20 -27.85 -3.45
N HIS A 43 15.42 -26.69 -2.82
CA HIS A 43 15.36 -25.39 -3.51
C HIS A 43 16.64 -24.54 -3.44
N THR A 44 17.80 -25.07 -3.13
CA THR A 44 19.07 -24.33 -2.89
C THR A 44 19.81 -23.84 -4.14
N LYS A 45 19.14 -23.53 -5.25
CA LYS A 45 19.85 -23.25 -6.53
C LYS A 45 20.21 -21.79 -6.81
N LYS A 46 19.76 -20.80 -6.04
CA LYS A 46 20.14 -19.40 -6.29
C LYS A 46 21.41 -19.03 -5.53
N LYS A 47 22.29 -18.25 -6.19
CA LYS A 47 23.61 -17.91 -5.63
C LYS A 47 23.60 -16.71 -4.67
N ASN A 48 22.60 -15.81 -4.79
CA ASN A 48 22.56 -14.55 -4.03
C ASN A 48 21.37 -14.51 -3.07
N TYR A 49 21.65 -14.13 -1.84
CA TYR A 49 20.65 -14.07 -0.76
C TYR A 49 20.63 -12.69 -0.12
N ILE A 50 19.43 -12.18 0.16
CA ILE A 50 19.23 -11.02 0.99
C ILE A 50 18.91 -11.51 2.40
N ASP A 51 19.81 -11.25 3.33
CA ASP A 51 19.68 -11.65 4.73
C ASP A 51 18.81 -10.65 5.48
N ILE A 52 17.55 -10.99 5.65
CA ILE A 52 16.60 -10.19 6.45
C ILE A 52 16.78 -10.38 7.96
N GLY A 53 17.68 -11.27 8.36
CA GLY A 53 18.11 -11.46 9.74
C GLY A 53 16.96 -11.63 10.73
N ASN A 54 16.95 -10.80 11.75
CA ASN A 54 15.94 -10.71 12.80
C ASN A 54 14.94 -9.58 12.53
N TYR A 55 14.51 -9.40 11.28
CA TYR A 55 13.57 -8.33 10.94
C TYR A 55 12.35 -8.35 11.86
N LYS A 56 12.28 -7.35 12.74
CA LYS A 56 11.24 -7.23 13.77
C LYS A 56 10.14 -6.24 13.41
N ASN A 57 10.27 -5.56 12.26
CA ASN A 57 9.35 -4.49 11.92
C ASN A 57 7.94 -5.04 11.62
N LYS A 58 6.93 -4.35 12.15
CA LYS A 58 5.52 -4.68 11.93
C LYS A 58 5.02 -4.28 10.54
N ASP A 59 5.77 -3.46 9.81
CA ASP A 59 5.38 -3.03 8.47
C ASP A 59 5.60 -4.13 7.42
N ASN A 60 4.48 -4.68 7.02
CA ASN A 60 4.44 -5.81 6.09
C ASN A 60 4.35 -5.40 4.63
N ARG A 61 3.87 -4.19 4.39
CA ARG A 61 3.64 -3.68 3.04
C ARG A 61 4.96 -3.56 2.31
N PHE A 62 5.93 -2.91 2.95
CA PHE A 62 7.30 -2.77 2.50
C PHE A 62 7.94 -4.11 2.09
N ILE A 63 7.89 -5.10 2.99
CA ILE A 63 8.50 -6.40 2.74
C ILE A 63 7.81 -7.15 1.60
N ASN A 64 6.49 -7.08 1.48
CA ASN A 64 5.78 -7.72 0.37
C ASN A 64 6.18 -7.14 -0.98
N PHE A 65 6.34 -5.82 -1.07
CA PHE A 65 6.83 -5.17 -2.27
C PHE A 65 8.27 -5.60 -2.59
N LEU A 66 9.15 -5.59 -1.59
CA LEU A 66 10.54 -6.00 -1.73
C LEU A 66 10.67 -7.46 -2.21
N PHE A 67 9.90 -8.37 -1.61
CA PHE A 67 9.82 -9.77 -2.05
C PHE A 67 9.37 -9.88 -3.50
N LYS A 68 8.29 -9.19 -3.86
CA LYS A 68 7.77 -9.22 -5.23
C LYS A 68 8.80 -8.70 -6.23
N SER A 69 9.53 -7.65 -5.88
CA SER A 69 10.53 -7.02 -6.75
C SER A 69 11.76 -7.90 -6.94
N LEU A 70 12.28 -8.50 -5.89
CA LEU A 70 13.61 -9.12 -5.90
C LEU A 70 13.59 -10.64 -6.07
N LYS A 71 12.45 -11.32 -5.88
CA LYS A 71 12.37 -12.79 -5.89
C LYS A 71 12.80 -13.48 -7.20
N SER A 72 12.82 -12.77 -8.32
CA SER A 72 13.27 -13.32 -9.61
C SER A 72 14.77 -13.60 -9.64
N LYS A 73 15.56 -12.78 -8.94
CA LYS A 73 17.03 -12.88 -8.94
C LYS A 73 17.64 -13.22 -7.58
N TYR A 74 16.95 -12.91 -6.49
CA TYR A 74 17.41 -13.10 -5.12
C TYR A 74 16.53 -14.06 -4.36
N ASN A 75 17.13 -14.85 -3.48
CA ASN A 75 16.44 -15.51 -2.39
C ASN A 75 16.56 -14.67 -1.12
N PHE A 76 15.69 -14.90 -0.17
CA PHE A 76 15.78 -14.29 1.14
C PHE A 76 16.32 -15.30 2.15
N SER A 77 17.23 -14.87 3.02
CA SER A 77 17.66 -15.69 4.14
C SER A 77 17.26 -15.05 5.47
N TYR A 78 17.00 -15.86 6.47
CA TYR A 78 16.44 -15.41 7.73
C TYR A 78 16.90 -16.24 8.93
N ASN A 79 16.88 -15.64 10.12
CA ASN A 79 17.07 -16.37 11.36
C ASN A 79 15.75 -17.01 11.82
N ILE A 80 15.80 -18.24 12.25
CA ILE A 80 14.63 -18.92 12.82
C ILE A 80 14.29 -18.27 14.17
N SER A 81 13.22 -17.50 14.19
CA SER A 81 12.69 -16.85 15.38
C SER A 81 11.16 -16.82 15.34
N LEU A 82 10.52 -16.59 16.47
CA LEU A 82 9.06 -16.48 16.53
C LEU A 82 8.50 -15.33 15.68
N SER A 83 9.29 -14.27 15.47
CA SER A 83 8.92 -13.12 14.61
C SER A 83 8.80 -13.49 13.14
N ILE A 84 9.51 -14.52 12.68
CA ILE A 84 9.42 -14.99 11.30
C ILE A 84 8.05 -15.55 10.94
N LEU A 85 7.34 -16.07 11.91
CA LEU A 85 6.00 -16.64 11.70
C LEU A 85 4.97 -15.56 11.41
N ASP A 86 5.11 -14.39 12.01
CA ASP A 86 4.28 -13.23 11.66
C ASP A 86 4.62 -12.73 10.27
N PHE A 87 5.88 -12.77 9.90
CA PHE A 87 6.35 -12.46 8.57
C PHE A 87 5.79 -13.42 7.51
N VAL A 88 5.85 -14.74 7.76
CA VAL A 88 5.30 -15.77 6.86
C VAL A 88 3.80 -15.61 6.65
N LYS A 89 3.03 -15.29 7.69
CA LYS A 89 1.59 -15.00 7.55
C LYS A 89 1.30 -13.84 6.62
N LYS A 90 2.20 -12.88 6.57
CA LYS A 90 2.03 -11.61 5.88
C LYS A 90 2.46 -11.68 4.42
N VAL A 91 3.53 -12.40 4.13
CA VAL A 91 4.05 -12.63 2.76
C VAL A 91 3.32 -13.77 2.06
N GLY A 92 2.66 -14.62 2.82
CA GLY A 92 2.04 -15.85 2.34
C GLY A 92 3.02 -17.02 2.34
N ILE A 93 2.59 -18.14 2.94
CA ILE A 93 3.40 -19.34 3.17
C ILE A 93 4.08 -19.82 1.88
N LYS A 94 3.33 -19.94 0.78
CA LYS A 94 3.83 -20.42 -0.50
C LYS A 94 4.96 -19.55 -1.05
N ASN A 95 4.76 -18.22 -1.07
CA ASN A 95 5.77 -17.29 -1.55
C ASN A 95 7.02 -17.28 -0.68
N PHE A 96 6.85 -17.33 0.64
CA PHE A 96 7.95 -17.37 1.58
C PHE A 96 8.81 -18.63 1.40
N VAL A 97 8.19 -19.81 1.41
CA VAL A 97 8.89 -21.10 1.29
C VAL A 97 9.64 -21.22 -0.03
N LEU A 98 9.05 -20.80 -1.15
CA LEU A 98 9.69 -20.90 -2.46
C LEU A 98 10.86 -19.92 -2.66
N ASN A 99 10.95 -18.84 -1.89
CA ASN A 99 11.92 -17.78 -2.11
C ASN A 99 12.79 -17.46 -0.89
N SER A 100 12.76 -18.27 0.16
CA SER A 100 13.53 -18.01 1.37
C SER A 100 14.12 -19.27 1.99
N THR A 101 15.25 -19.11 2.67
CA THR A 101 16.05 -20.21 3.26
C THR A 101 16.56 -19.79 4.63
N PRO A 102 16.55 -20.68 5.65
CA PRO A 102 17.16 -20.38 6.93
C PRO A 102 18.65 -20.04 6.82
N ASN A 103 19.09 -19.07 7.60
CA ASN A 103 20.45 -18.52 7.53
C ASN A 103 21.58 -19.55 7.72
N PHE A 104 21.34 -20.61 8.46
CA PHE A 104 22.35 -21.65 8.69
C PHE A 104 22.63 -22.54 7.45
N PHE A 105 21.73 -22.54 6.45
CA PHE A 105 21.96 -23.24 5.17
C PHE A 105 22.68 -22.37 4.12
N VAL A 106 22.90 -21.08 4.40
CA VAL A 106 23.45 -20.14 3.41
C VAL A 106 24.86 -19.71 3.81
N LYS A 107 25.81 -19.86 2.89
CA LYS A 107 27.19 -19.40 3.09
C LYS A 107 27.22 -17.88 3.28
N LYS A 108 28.04 -17.40 4.23
CA LYS A 108 28.16 -15.97 4.55
C LYS A 108 28.55 -15.11 3.34
N SER A 109 29.41 -15.64 2.45
CA SER A 109 29.84 -14.96 1.21
C SER A 109 28.71 -14.69 0.22
N ASN A 110 27.59 -15.40 0.32
CA ASN A 110 26.45 -15.27 -0.59
C ASN A 110 25.33 -14.41 -0.03
N LYS A 111 25.56 -13.74 1.11
CA LYS A 111 24.56 -12.96 1.81
C LYS A 111 24.81 -11.47 1.67
N ILE A 112 23.79 -10.75 1.23
CA ILE A 112 23.71 -9.30 1.31
C ILE A 112 22.92 -8.99 2.59
N LYS A 113 23.54 -8.40 3.60
CA LYS A 113 22.87 -8.06 4.84
C LYS A 113 21.83 -6.96 4.62
N PHE A 114 20.70 -7.11 5.27
CA PHE A 114 19.65 -6.10 5.33
C PHE A 114 19.77 -5.34 6.66
N ASN A 115 19.99 -4.04 6.59
CA ASN A 115 20.13 -3.18 7.74
C ASN A 115 19.01 -2.12 7.71
N LEU A 116 18.31 -1.95 8.83
CA LEU A 116 17.29 -0.92 8.97
C LEU A 116 17.84 0.23 9.84
N ASN A 117 17.75 1.47 9.34
CA ASN A 117 18.22 2.68 10.02
C ASN A 117 19.66 2.58 10.56
N SER A 118 20.53 1.91 9.84
CA SER A 118 21.94 1.81 10.18
C SER A 118 22.81 2.25 9.01
N GLN A 119 23.95 2.89 9.29
CA GLN A 119 24.93 3.29 8.28
C GLN A 119 26.09 2.28 8.20
N ARG A 120 25.78 1.00 8.09
CA ARG A 120 26.82 -0.02 7.99
C ARG A 120 27.36 -0.07 6.56
N GLN A 121 28.67 -0.21 6.43
CA GLN A 121 29.33 -0.37 5.13
C GLN A 121 29.05 -1.74 4.49
N ASP A 122 28.72 -2.75 5.32
CA ASP A 122 28.46 -4.11 4.88
C ASP A 122 26.95 -4.35 4.72
N GLY A 123 26.43 -4.24 3.51
CA GLY A 123 25.05 -4.62 3.18
C GLY A 123 24.18 -3.49 2.67
N LEU A 124 22.88 -3.77 2.57
CA LEU A 124 21.84 -2.82 2.15
C LEU A 124 21.29 -2.07 3.34
N ASN A 125 21.40 -0.77 3.32
CA ASN A 125 20.90 0.10 4.37
C ASN A 125 19.56 0.69 3.96
N PHE A 126 18.49 0.30 4.65
CA PHE A 126 17.17 0.90 4.48
C PHE A 126 17.00 2.04 5.48
N ASN A 127 16.86 3.24 4.94
CA ASN A 127 16.67 4.44 5.73
C ASN A 127 15.19 4.83 5.69
N THR A 128 14.56 4.93 6.85
CA THR A 128 13.15 5.29 6.97
C THR A 128 12.91 6.80 6.99
N ASN A 129 13.94 7.58 6.76
CA ASN A 129 13.87 9.04 6.66
C ASN A 129 13.27 9.48 5.30
N TYR A 130 12.08 8.99 4.99
CA TYR A 130 11.43 9.19 3.70
C TYR A 130 11.00 10.64 3.48
N PHE A 131 10.53 11.32 4.52
CA PHE A 131 10.01 12.68 4.46
C PHE A 131 11.05 13.77 4.65
N ASN A 132 12.29 13.41 4.95
CA ASN A 132 13.36 14.37 5.16
C ASN A 132 14.15 14.60 3.87
N LYS A 133 14.15 15.83 3.38
CA LYS A 133 14.86 16.39 2.22
C LYS A 133 15.36 15.38 1.18
N TYR A 134 14.60 15.29 0.11
CA TYR A 134 14.92 14.48 -1.06
C TYR A 134 16.33 14.77 -1.59
N LYS A 135 17.09 13.70 -1.74
CA LYS A 135 18.32 13.72 -2.53
C LYS A 135 18.02 12.94 -3.80
N GLU A 136 17.99 13.61 -4.94
CA GLU A 136 17.64 13.04 -6.24
C GLU A 136 18.47 11.81 -6.63
N GLU A 137 19.68 11.68 -6.09
CA GLU A 137 20.61 10.58 -6.37
C GLU A 137 20.33 9.29 -5.57
N LYS A 138 19.37 9.30 -4.63
CA LYS A 138 19.09 8.14 -3.78
C LYS A 138 18.04 7.22 -4.41
N LEU A 139 18.19 5.93 -4.17
CA LEU A 139 17.17 4.95 -4.52
C LEU A 139 16.02 5.02 -3.51
N TYR A 140 14.85 5.40 -4.01
CA TYR A 140 13.62 5.40 -3.23
C TYR A 140 12.83 4.11 -3.48
N LEU A 141 12.46 3.43 -2.40
CA LEU A 141 11.47 2.38 -2.47
C LEU A 141 10.09 3.05 -2.53
N PRO A 142 9.32 2.83 -3.61
CA PRO A 142 8.01 3.44 -3.71
C PRO A 142 7.07 2.96 -2.60
N TYR A 143 6.10 3.77 -2.22
CA TYR A 143 4.98 3.31 -1.39
C TYR A 143 4.22 2.21 -2.15
N TYR A 144 3.53 1.34 -1.46
CA TYR A 144 3.09 0.07 -2.02
C TYR A 144 1.57 -0.09 -1.95
N MET A 145 1.05 -0.95 -2.80
CA MET A 145 -0.32 -1.40 -2.79
C MET A 145 -0.60 -2.30 -1.57
N TYR A 146 -1.85 -2.64 -1.36
CA TYR A 146 -2.21 -3.58 -0.29
C TYR A 146 -1.45 -4.91 -0.42
N PRO A 147 -0.87 -5.44 0.66
CA PRO A 147 0.07 -6.58 0.61
C PRO A 147 -0.44 -7.83 -0.11
N LYS A 148 -1.72 -8.16 0.05
CA LYS A 148 -2.31 -9.34 -0.61
C LYS A 148 -2.26 -9.25 -2.13
N ILE A 149 -2.24 -8.04 -2.70
CA ILE A 149 -2.16 -7.85 -4.15
C ILE A 149 -0.86 -8.43 -4.69
N TYR A 150 0.27 -8.15 -4.04
CA TYR A 150 1.56 -8.69 -4.48
C TYR A 150 1.66 -10.20 -4.34
N ASN A 151 0.93 -10.80 -3.41
CA ASN A 151 1.05 -12.21 -3.07
C ASN A 151 0.19 -13.13 -3.93
N SER A 152 -0.98 -12.68 -4.36
CA SER A 152 -1.96 -13.55 -5.02
C SER A 152 -2.50 -13.03 -6.34
N ASN A 153 -2.59 -11.72 -6.51
CA ASN A 153 -3.37 -11.13 -7.59
C ASN A 153 -2.57 -10.14 -8.46
N TYR A 154 -1.25 -10.03 -8.27
CA TYR A 154 -0.48 -9.00 -8.97
C TYR A 154 -0.47 -9.21 -10.50
N GLU A 155 -0.29 -10.43 -10.95
CA GLU A 155 -0.29 -10.80 -12.37
C GLU A 155 -1.68 -10.65 -13.01
N ASP A 156 -2.73 -10.82 -12.22
CA ASP A 156 -4.12 -10.65 -12.66
C ASP A 156 -4.51 -9.17 -12.90
N LEU A 157 -3.71 -8.21 -12.42
CA LEU A 157 -4.04 -6.80 -12.55
C LEU A 157 -4.04 -6.32 -14.01
N GLU A 158 -3.26 -6.95 -14.86
CA GLU A 158 -3.20 -6.56 -16.28
C GLU A 158 -4.54 -6.72 -16.99
N LYS A 159 -5.31 -7.77 -16.66
CA LYS A 159 -6.64 -7.98 -17.23
C LYS A 159 -7.63 -6.87 -16.86
N PHE A 160 -7.48 -6.27 -15.67
CA PHE A 160 -8.35 -5.17 -15.25
C PHE A 160 -8.10 -3.88 -16.00
N LYS A 161 -6.91 -3.65 -16.54
CA LYS A 161 -6.60 -2.46 -17.34
C LYS A 161 -7.43 -2.35 -18.64
N LEU A 162 -7.97 -3.45 -19.10
CA LEU A 162 -8.80 -3.52 -20.29
C LEU A 162 -10.28 -3.18 -20.02
N ASN A 163 -10.66 -2.95 -18.77
CA ASN A 163 -12.02 -2.60 -18.43
C ASN A 163 -12.42 -1.23 -19.00
N LEU A 164 -13.64 -1.15 -19.51
CA LEU A 164 -14.29 0.12 -19.75
C LEU A 164 -14.43 0.88 -18.44
N LYS A 165 -14.34 2.21 -18.47
CA LYS A 165 -14.37 3.09 -17.30
C LYS A 165 -15.65 3.92 -17.23
N PRO A 166 -16.81 3.30 -16.97
CA PRO A 166 -18.09 4.03 -16.90
C PRO A 166 -18.21 4.91 -15.64
N ILE A 167 -17.42 4.61 -14.59
CA ILE A 167 -17.45 5.36 -13.33
C ILE A 167 -16.55 6.59 -13.47
N LYS A 168 -17.10 7.78 -13.23
CA LYS A 168 -16.28 8.99 -13.33
C LYS A 168 -15.36 9.10 -12.11
N ILE A 169 -15.91 9.08 -10.88
CA ILE A 169 -15.13 9.18 -9.64
C ILE A 169 -15.51 8.03 -8.70
N PHE A 170 -14.52 7.35 -8.15
CA PHE A 170 -14.71 6.29 -7.17
C PHE A 170 -13.98 6.59 -5.86
N PHE A 171 -14.63 6.27 -4.74
CA PHE A 171 -14.01 6.20 -3.42
C PHE A 171 -14.44 4.91 -2.72
N SER A 172 -13.49 4.27 -2.02
CA SER A 172 -13.78 3.18 -1.10
C SER A 172 -12.93 3.32 0.17
N GLY A 173 -13.55 3.10 1.32
CA GLY A 173 -12.84 3.11 2.58
C GLY A 173 -13.73 3.27 3.80
N SER A 174 -13.13 3.05 4.97
CA SER A 174 -13.79 3.30 6.25
C SER A 174 -13.84 4.80 6.53
N THR A 175 -14.98 5.24 7.06
CA THR A 175 -15.20 6.60 7.56
C THR A 175 -15.49 6.60 9.06
N ASN A 176 -14.89 5.66 9.79
CA ASN A 176 -14.98 5.64 11.24
C ASN A 176 -14.26 6.87 11.83
N ASN A 177 -15.04 7.77 12.43
CA ASN A 177 -14.53 9.03 12.98
C ASN A 177 -13.52 8.82 14.13
N GLU A 178 -13.69 7.76 14.91
CA GLU A 178 -12.74 7.44 16.00
C GLU A 178 -11.35 7.05 15.46
N VAL A 179 -11.28 6.61 14.21
CA VAL A 179 -10.04 6.18 13.56
C VAL A 179 -9.48 7.26 12.65
N TYR A 180 -10.32 7.91 11.81
CA TYR A 180 -9.86 8.80 10.75
C TYR A 180 -10.09 10.28 11.02
N GLY A 181 -10.92 10.63 12.03
CA GLY A 181 -11.18 12.02 12.43
C GLY A 181 -10.22 12.57 13.51
N LYS A 182 -9.47 11.67 14.18
CA LYS A 182 -8.59 12.06 15.29
C LYS A 182 -7.24 12.60 14.87
N PHE A 183 -6.76 12.22 13.69
CA PHE A 183 -5.41 12.57 13.23
C PHE A 183 -5.46 13.81 12.35
N THR A 184 -4.57 14.74 12.66
CA THR A 184 -4.31 15.92 11.84
C THR A 184 -2.93 15.73 11.21
N TRP A 185 -2.91 15.71 9.89
CA TRP A 185 -1.67 15.61 9.12
C TRP A 185 -1.34 16.98 8.53
N PHE A 186 -0.07 17.21 8.33
CA PHE A 186 0.43 18.44 7.72
C PHE A 186 1.31 18.09 6.52
N THR A 187 1.37 19.01 5.55
CA THR A 187 2.38 18.98 4.50
C THR A 187 3.74 19.42 5.04
N GLU A 188 4.79 19.32 4.22
CA GLU A 188 6.12 19.85 4.55
C GLU A 188 6.07 21.35 4.86
N ASP A 189 5.20 22.10 4.19
CA ASP A 189 4.97 23.54 4.40
C ASP A 189 4.03 23.84 5.57
N LYS A 190 3.77 22.84 6.44
CA LYS A 190 2.88 22.95 7.61
C LYS A 190 1.42 23.30 7.29
N VAL A 191 0.97 23.05 6.07
CA VAL A 191 -0.44 23.18 5.69
C VAL A 191 -1.19 21.96 6.21
N LYS A 192 -2.28 22.18 6.96
CA LYS A 192 -3.16 21.12 7.46
C LYS A 192 -3.82 20.41 6.28
N LEU A 193 -3.68 19.08 6.22
CA LEU A 193 -4.44 18.25 5.29
C LEU A 193 -5.87 18.04 5.80
N LEU A 194 -6.84 18.13 4.90
CA LEU A 194 -8.19 17.66 5.20
C LEU A 194 -8.12 16.16 5.49
N ASN A 195 -8.70 15.72 6.61
CA ASN A 195 -8.76 14.31 6.94
C ASN A 195 -9.86 13.60 6.11
N ARG A 196 -9.88 12.29 6.18
CA ARG A 196 -10.82 11.46 5.38
C ARG A 196 -12.29 11.80 5.66
N ILE A 197 -12.64 12.09 6.91
CA ILE A 197 -14.01 12.41 7.30
C ILE A 197 -14.42 13.75 6.70
N GLU A 198 -13.58 14.77 6.87
CA GLU A 198 -13.78 16.12 6.32
C GLU A 198 -13.99 16.08 4.80
N ILE A 199 -13.18 15.29 4.08
CA ILE A 199 -13.29 15.13 2.63
C ILE A 199 -14.64 14.50 2.24
N ILE A 200 -14.99 13.37 2.84
CA ILE A 200 -16.20 12.64 2.45
C ILE A 200 -17.47 13.37 2.85
N GLU A 201 -17.52 14.00 4.03
CA GLU A 201 -18.64 14.85 4.44
C GLU A 201 -18.84 16.02 3.48
N PHE A 202 -17.75 16.68 3.09
CA PHE A 202 -17.82 17.78 2.14
C PHE A 202 -18.40 17.35 0.78
N ILE A 203 -17.95 16.19 0.26
CA ILE A 203 -18.43 15.67 -1.03
C ILE A 203 -19.91 15.29 -0.92
N ILE A 204 -20.32 14.62 0.14
CA ILE A 204 -21.72 14.29 0.37
C ILE A 204 -22.60 15.55 0.43
N LYS A 205 -22.13 16.60 1.08
CA LYS A 205 -22.88 17.85 1.24
C LYS A 205 -23.04 18.59 -0.09
N ASN A 206 -21.98 18.64 -0.91
CA ASN A 206 -21.95 19.53 -2.07
C ASN A 206 -22.28 18.84 -3.40
N PHE A 207 -22.27 17.49 -3.47
CA PHE A 207 -22.50 16.72 -4.69
C PHE A 207 -23.52 15.59 -4.50
N ASN A 208 -24.43 15.71 -3.50
CA ASN A 208 -25.35 14.66 -3.11
C ASN A 208 -26.21 14.11 -4.26
N ASP A 209 -26.63 14.95 -5.17
CA ASP A 209 -27.42 14.61 -6.37
C ASP A 209 -26.64 13.78 -7.40
N LYS A 210 -25.31 13.79 -7.33
CA LYS A 210 -24.39 13.09 -8.23
C LYS A 210 -23.80 11.80 -7.63
N ILE A 211 -24.20 11.43 -6.40
CA ILE A 211 -23.59 10.33 -5.65
C ILE A 211 -24.49 9.09 -5.68
N PHE A 212 -23.88 7.96 -5.98
CA PHE A 212 -24.43 6.64 -5.71
C PHE A 212 -23.67 5.99 -4.54
N PHE A 213 -24.41 5.66 -3.48
CA PHE A 213 -23.86 4.92 -2.34
C PHE A 213 -23.91 3.43 -2.60
N LEU A 214 -22.75 2.84 -2.83
CA LEU A 214 -22.64 1.41 -3.10
C LEU A 214 -22.79 0.61 -1.81
N LYS A 215 -23.87 -0.18 -1.69
CA LYS A 215 -24.14 -1.06 -0.53
C LYS A 215 -23.62 -2.47 -0.75
N SER A 216 -23.58 -2.92 -1.99
CA SER A 216 -22.99 -4.20 -2.39
C SER A 216 -22.42 -4.10 -3.80
N TYR A 217 -21.49 -4.99 -4.14
CA TYR A 217 -20.92 -5.03 -5.49
C TYR A 217 -22.01 -5.26 -6.58
N LYS A 218 -23.07 -6.01 -6.27
CA LYS A 218 -24.19 -6.28 -7.19
C LYS A 218 -25.00 -5.03 -7.54
N ASP A 219 -24.96 -4.00 -6.71
CA ASP A 219 -25.72 -2.76 -6.96
C ASP A 219 -25.15 -1.92 -8.10
N LEU A 220 -23.95 -2.23 -8.58
CA LEU A 220 -23.37 -1.57 -9.76
C LEU A 220 -24.27 -1.67 -11.00
N ASN A 221 -24.99 -2.76 -11.17
CA ASN A 221 -25.90 -2.95 -12.28
C ASN A 221 -27.13 -2.02 -12.25
N LYS A 222 -27.33 -1.31 -11.12
CA LYS A 222 -28.43 -0.36 -10.93
C LYS A 222 -27.99 1.09 -11.10
N VAL A 223 -26.69 1.32 -11.32
CA VAL A 223 -26.12 2.66 -11.38
C VAL A 223 -26.37 3.27 -12.74
N ASP A 224 -27.03 4.43 -12.77
CA ASP A 224 -27.07 5.31 -13.92
C ASP A 224 -25.84 6.24 -13.86
N HIS A 225 -24.77 5.84 -14.52
CA HIS A 225 -23.50 6.57 -14.48
C HIS A 225 -23.58 7.99 -15.07
N SER A 226 -24.62 8.28 -15.88
CA SER A 226 -24.83 9.63 -16.40
C SER A 226 -25.40 10.57 -15.34
N LYS A 227 -26.24 10.05 -14.45
CA LYS A 227 -26.86 10.83 -13.36
C LYS A 227 -26.04 10.83 -12.10
N THR A 228 -25.40 9.68 -11.79
CA THR A 228 -24.62 9.48 -10.56
C THR A 228 -23.19 9.07 -10.88
N PRO A 229 -22.38 10.02 -11.39
CA PRO A 229 -20.99 9.75 -11.81
C PRO A 229 -20.03 9.49 -10.65
N ILE A 230 -20.43 9.77 -9.40
CA ILE A 230 -19.61 9.55 -8.19
C ILE A 230 -20.13 8.32 -7.46
N ILE A 231 -19.26 7.32 -7.26
CA ILE A 231 -19.59 6.13 -6.48
C ILE A 231 -18.80 6.15 -5.17
N LEU A 232 -19.51 6.13 -4.06
CA LEU A 232 -18.95 6.02 -2.72
C LEU A 232 -19.27 4.65 -2.12
N SER A 233 -18.21 3.87 -1.82
CA SER A 233 -18.26 2.62 -1.07
C SER A 233 -17.71 2.85 0.33
N VAL A 234 -18.57 3.25 1.25
CA VAL A 234 -18.20 3.66 2.60
C VAL A 234 -18.45 2.53 3.58
N ASN A 235 -17.43 2.16 4.34
CA ASN A 235 -17.51 1.19 5.42
C ASN A 235 -17.43 1.92 6.75
N ASP A 236 -18.39 1.66 7.64
CA ASP A 236 -18.47 2.25 9.00
C ASP A 236 -18.60 3.80 9.06
N GLY A 237 -19.22 4.31 10.09
CA GLY A 237 -19.21 5.72 10.48
C GLY A 237 -20.30 6.58 9.84
N LEU A 238 -19.96 7.44 8.88
CA LEU A 238 -20.83 8.49 8.36
C LEU A 238 -22.18 8.02 7.80
N ILE A 239 -22.21 6.82 7.24
CA ILE A 239 -23.42 6.26 6.66
C ILE A 239 -23.76 4.97 7.41
N LYS A 240 -24.56 5.09 8.46
CA LYS A 240 -24.93 3.98 9.36
C LYS A 240 -25.52 2.73 8.67
N LYS A 241 -25.95 2.83 7.41
CA LYS A 241 -26.62 1.75 6.67
C LYS A 241 -25.77 1.16 5.53
N SER A 242 -24.58 1.64 5.27
CA SER A 242 -23.73 1.12 4.18
C SER A 242 -22.52 0.37 4.74
N LYS A 243 -22.71 -0.90 5.06
CA LYS A 243 -21.56 -1.81 5.25
C LYS A 243 -21.23 -2.48 3.92
N THR A 244 -20.49 -1.80 3.08
CA THR A 244 -20.01 -2.43 1.85
C THR A 244 -18.73 -3.20 2.14
N ASN A 245 -18.81 -4.52 2.17
CA ASN A 245 -17.64 -5.38 2.24
C ASN A 245 -17.20 -5.78 0.84
N LEU A 246 -16.43 -4.93 0.18
CA LEU A 246 -15.77 -5.30 -1.07
C LEU A 246 -14.60 -6.24 -0.78
N SER A 247 -14.52 -7.33 -1.53
CA SER A 247 -13.28 -8.11 -1.58
C SER A 247 -12.17 -7.27 -2.22
N ASN A 248 -10.90 -7.62 -1.98
CA ASN A 248 -9.78 -6.90 -2.62
C ASN A 248 -9.88 -6.92 -4.15
N THR A 249 -10.35 -8.02 -4.74
CA THR A 249 -10.54 -8.13 -6.19
C THR A 249 -11.64 -7.20 -6.69
N GLN A 250 -12.78 -7.14 -6.00
CA GLN A 250 -13.88 -6.23 -6.34
C GLN A 250 -13.45 -4.76 -6.18
N HIS A 251 -12.68 -4.45 -5.16
CA HIS A 251 -12.13 -3.10 -4.97
C HIS A 251 -11.24 -2.69 -6.14
N LEU A 252 -10.27 -3.54 -6.53
CA LEU A 252 -9.39 -3.28 -7.67
C LEU A 252 -10.15 -3.18 -8.99
N GLU A 253 -11.16 -4.01 -9.17
CA GLU A 253 -12.03 -3.96 -10.35
C GLU A 253 -12.80 -2.64 -10.42
N LEU A 254 -13.31 -2.13 -9.30
CA LEU A 254 -13.98 -0.82 -9.26
C LEU A 254 -13.01 0.32 -9.56
N ILE A 255 -11.80 0.27 -9.02
CA ILE A 255 -10.75 1.24 -9.38
C ILE A 255 -10.50 1.19 -10.89
N SER A 256 -10.34 0.02 -11.47
CA SER A 256 -10.05 -0.13 -12.91
C SER A 256 -11.20 0.33 -13.82
N LYS A 257 -12.44 0.27 -13.35
CA LYS A 257 -13.64 0.78 -14.03
C LYS A 257 -13.88 2.27 -13.82
N SER A 258 -12.99 2.96 -13.11
CA SER A 258 -13.13 4.38 -12.79
C SER A 258 -12.12 5.23 -13.53
N ASN A 259 -12.54 6.44 -13.95
CA ASN A 259 -11.62 7.41 -14.52
C ASN A 259 -10.76 8.07 -13.44
N PHE A 260 -11.37 8.38 -12.30
CA PHE A 260 -10.71 9.00 -11.15
C PHE A 260 -10.93 8.19 -9.89
N ILE A 261 -9.90 8.16 -9.02
CA ILE A 261 -10.01 7.66 -7.66
C ILE A 261 -9.79 8.79 -6.67
N LEU A 262 -10.78 9.02 -5.81
CA LEU A 262 -10.59 9.90 -4.68
C LEU A 262 -9.76 9.18 -3.62
N THR A 263 -8.62 9.72 -3.27
CA THR A 263 -7.77 9.20 -2.22
C THR A 263 -7.76 10.13 -1.03
N ALA A 264 -7.91 9.59 0.15
CA ALA A 264 -7.94 10.34 1.40
C ALA A 264 -6.89 9.80 2.36
N PRO A 265 -6.34 10.64 3.27
CA PRO A 265 -5.29 10.23 4.19
C PRO A 265 -5.62 8.97 4.98
N GLY A 266 -4.58 8.19 5.30
CA GLY A 266 -4.67 7.01 6.16
C GLY A 266 -4.84 7.38 7.63
N ALA A 267 -5.06 6.36 8.49
CA ALA A 267 -5.21 6.57 9.92
C ALA A 267 -3.87 6.69 10.65
N ASP A 268 -2.96 5.77 10.36
CA ASP A 268 -1.67 5.68 11.05
C ASP A 268 -0.58 6.54 10.38
N MET A 269 -0.82 7.00 9.15
CA MET A 269 0.01 7.91 8.38
C MET A 269 -0.80 8.51 7.21
N PRO A 270 -0.39 9.67 6.64
CA PRO A 270 -1.14 10.28 5.55
C PRO A 270 -1.18 9.44 4.28
N LEU A 271 -0.09 8.73 3.96
CA LEU A 271 -0.02 7.93 2.74
C LEU A 271 -1.01 6.75 2.76
N CYS A 272 -1.70 6.53 1.66
CA CYS A 272 -2.65 5.44 1.50
C CYS A 272 -2.37 4.64 0.23
N HIS A 273 -2.48 3.32 0.33
CA HIS A 273 -2.22 2.39 -0.78
C HIS A 273 -3.13 2.60 -2.00
N HIS A 274 -4.31 3.17 -1.81
CA HIS A 274 -5.27 3.43 -2.89
C HIS A 274 -4.69 4.34 -3.99
N LEU A 275 -3.78 5.25 -3.64
CA LEU A 275 -3.11 6.10 -4.62
C LEU A 275 -2.27 5.25 -5.59
N ILE A 276 -1.45 4.36 -5.08
CA ILE A 276 -0.61 3.49 -5.92
C ILE A 276 -1.46 2.46 -6.69
N GLU A 277 -2.53 1.96 -6.08
CA GLU A 277 -3.49 1.07 -6.75
C GLU A 277 -4.20 1.79 -7.91
N GLY A 278 -4.59 3.06 -7.71
CA GLY A 278 -5.16 3.91 -8.75
C GLY A 278 -4.20 4.08 -9.92
N ILE A 279 -2.97 4.47 -9.65
CA ILE A 279 -1.94 4.66 -10.68
C ILE A 279 -1.73 3.35 -11.47
N LYS A 280 -1.61 2.20 -10.77
CA LYS A 280 -1.46 0.89 -11.42
C LYS A 280 -2.63 0.54 -12.33
N MET A 281 -3.85 0.94 -11.97
CA MET A 281 -5.08 0.69 -12.74
C MET A 281 -5.36 1.77 -13.79
N LYS A 282 -4.44 2.68 -14.06
CA LYS A 282 -4.65 3.82 -14.97
C LYS A 282 -5.84 4.66 -14.55
N THR A 283 -6.03 4.85 -13.24
CA THR A 283 -7.12 5.63 -12.65
C THR A 283 -6.51 6.87 -12.00
N VAL A 284 -6.88 8.05 -12.47
CA VAL A 284 -6.25 9.32 -12.07
C VAL A 284 -6.58 9.63 -10.61
N PRO A 285 -5.58 9.79 -9.72
CA PRO A 285 -5.85 10.12 -8.33
C PRO A 285 -6.33 11.59 -8.17
N ILE A 286 -7.32 11.79 -7.29
CA ILE A 286 -7.66 13.09 -6.70
C ILE A 286 -7.21 13.01 -5.24
N SER A 287 -6.22 13.82 -4.82
CA SER A 287 -5.53 13.63 -3.55
C SER A 287 -5.00 14.92 -2.96
N ASN A 288 -5.02 15.01 -1.62
CA ASN A 288 -4.39 16.11 -0.89
C ASN A 288 -3.03 15.75 -0.27
N TYR A 289 -2.58 14.52 -0.42
CA TYR A 289 -1.30 14.03 0.13
C TYR A 289 -0.35 13.44 -0.92
N ALA A 290 -0.72 13.44 -2.20
CA ALA A 290 0.12 12.84 -3.24
C ALA A 290 1.50 13.48 -3.34
N ASN A 291 1.62 14.77 -3.05
CA ASN A 291 2.89 15.49 -2.98
C ASN A 291 3.87 14.94 -1.91
N LEU A 292 3.37 14.26 -0.88
CA LEU A 292 4.22 13.59 0.11
C LEU A 292 4.95 12.35 -0.47
N HIS A 293 4.63 11.93 -1.69
CA HIS A 293 5.34 10.86 -2.39
C HIS A 293 6.53 11.36 -3.22
N LYS A 294 6.88 12.65 -3.16
CA LYS A 294 8.08 13.15 -3.84
C LYS A 294 9.34 12.39 -3.36
N PRO A 295 10.32 12.17 -4.23
CA PRO A 295 10.40 12.62 -5.63
C PRO A 295 9.71 11.67 -6.61
N LEU A 296 9.00 10.65 -6.13
CA LEU A 296 8.46 9.58 -6.96
C LEU A 296 7.23 9.97 -7.75
N ILE A 297 6.40 10.90 -7.25
CA ILE A 297 5.14 11.32 -7.90
C ILE A 297 5.20 12.81 -8.24
N SER A 298 4.96 13.16 -9.49
CA SER A 298 4.92 14.55 -9.96
C SER A 298 3.52 15.14 -9.90
N GLU A 299 3.42 16.47 -9.91
CA GLU A 299 2.13 17.19 -9.88
C GLU A 299 1.25 16.92 -11.11
N ASN A 300 1.83 16.43 -12.19
CA ASN A 300 1.09 16.10 -13.41
C ASN A 300 0.36 14.75 -13.33
N ASP A 301 0.70 13.93 -12.35
CA ASP A 301 0.22 12.54 -12.24
C ASP A 301 -1.10 12.43 -11.46
N TYR A 302 -1.60 13.55 -10.87
CA TYR A 302 -2.82 13.54 -10.06
C TYR A 302 -3.53 14.90 -10.09
N ILE A 303 -4.74 14.97 -9.55
CA ILE A 303 -5.46 16.21 -9.28
C ILE A 303 -5.29 16.55 -7.80
N TYR A 304 -4.67 17.71 -7.51
CA TYR A 304 -4.37 18.12 -6.15
C TYR A 304 -5.45 19.04 -5.58
N PHE A 305 -5.65 18.92 -4.26
CA PHE A 305 -6.40 19.88 -3.46
C PHE A 305 -5.76 20.00 -2.07
N ASN A 306 -5.94 21.13 -1.38
CA ASN A 306 -5.40 21.37 -0.03
C ASN A 306 -6.47 21.84 0.96
N ASP A 307 -7.58 22.37 0.47
CA ASP A 307 -8.70 22.90 1.25
C ASP A 307 -10.05 22.55 0.61
N TYR A 308 -11.15 23.06 1.19
CA TYR A 308 -12.49 22.78 0.70
C TYR A 308 -12.81 23.42 -0.64
N GLU A 309 -12.27 24.60 -0.92
CA GLU A 309 -12.47 25.31 -2.19
C GLU A 309 -11.78 24.56 -3.33
N SER A 310 -10.50 24.23 -3.15
CA SER A 310 -9.73 23.44 -4.10
C SER A 310 -10.26 22.02 -4.25
N LEU A 311 -10.82 21.40 -3.20
CA LEU A 311 -11.51 20.12 -3.29
C LEU A 311 -12.74 20.22 -4.20
N HIS A 312 -13.59 21.26 -3.99
CA HIS A 312 -14.74 21.48 -4.85
C HIS A 312 -14.32 21.65 -6.32
N LYS A 313 -13.31 22.47 -6.57
CA LYS A 313 -12.74 22.69 -7.90
C LYS A 313 -12.20 21.40 -8.50
N SER A 314 -11.48 20.61 -7.74
CA SER A 314 -10.89 19.33 -8.19
C SER A 314 -11.96 18.31 -8.59
N ILE A 315 -13.02 18.16 -7.78
CA ILE A 315 -14.15 17.28 -8.11
C ILE A 315 -14.86 17.79 -9.36
N SER A 316 -15.15 19.09 -9.43
CA SER A 316 -15.81 19.70 -10.60
C SER A 316 -14.97 19.56 -11.87
N THR A 317 -13.67 19.77 -11.79
CA THR A 317 -12.73 19.55 -12.91
C THR A 317 -12.76 18.08 -13.36
N ALA A 318 -12.69 17.13 -12.45
CA ALA A 318 -12.74 15.71 -12.77
C ALA A 318 -14.06 15.32 -13.45
N LEU A 319 -15.19 15.85 -12.98
CA LEU A 319 -16.50 15.57 -13.56
C LEU A 319 -16.63 16.08 -15.00
N ASN A 320 -16.03 17.23 -15.31
CA ASN A 320 -16.15 17.91 -16.59
C ASN A 320 -14.98 17.64 -17.56
N MET A 321 -13.93 16.94 -17.12
CA MET A 321 -12.78 16.62 -17.95
C MET A 321 -13.19 15.73 -19.13
N SER A 322 -12.72 16.07 -20.32
CA SER A 322 -12.99 15.31 -21.54
C SER A 322 -12.33 13.93 -21.51
N ASP A 323 -12.87 13.00 -22.29
CA ASP A 323 -12.32 11.63 -22.36
C ASP A 323 -10.90 11.63 -22.95
N GLU A 324 -10.58 12.57 -23.84
CA GLU A 324 -9.24 12.74 -24.41
C GLU A 324 -8.22 13.20 -23.36
N GLU A 325 -8.55 14.22 -22.56
CA GLU A 325 -7.69 14.66 -21.45
C GLU A 325 -7.47 13.57 -20.42
N ILE A 326 -8.53 12.82 -20.09
CA ILE A 326 -8.46 11.68 -19.19
C ILE A 326 -7.52 10.63 -19.76
N LYS A 327 -7.64 10.30 -21.03
CA LYS A 327 -6.82 9.30 -21.70
C LYS A 327 -5.33 9.67 -21.67
N ILE A 328 -4.99 10.92 -21.94
CA ILE A 328 -3.61 11.41 -21.85
C ILE A 328 -3.05 11.19 -20.44
N LYS A 329 -3.82 11.58 -19.39
CA LYS A 329 -3.40 11.35 -18.00
C LYS A 329 -3.22 9.86 -17.70
N GLN A 330 -4.13 9.02 -18.14
CA GLN A 330 -4.07 7.58 -17.91
C GLN A 330 -2.85 6.92 -18.56
N ASP A 331 -2.48 7.33 -19.75
CA ASP A 331 -1.31 6.80 -20.45
C ASP A 331 0.00 7.27 -19.78
N ASN A 332 0.04 8.52 -19.30
CA ASN A 332 1.14 9.03 -18.49
C ASN A 332 1.29 8.23 -17.18
N LEU A 333 0.19 7.92 -16.49
CA LEU A 333 0.21 7.11 -15.27
C LEU A 333 0.73 5.69 -15.51
N GLU A 334 0.35 5.06 -16.63
CA GLU A 334 0.86 3.73 -16.96
C GLU A 334 2.37 3.74 -17.19
N LYS A 335 2.85 4.71 -17.97
CA LYS A 335 4.29 4.90 -18.21
C LYS A 335 5.00 5.13 -16.87
N PHE A 336 4.51 6.07 -16.09
CA PHE A 336 5.06 6.41 -14.77
C PHE A 336 5.11 5.19 -13.83
N TYR A 337 4.02 4.43 -13.71
CA TYR A 337 4.00 3.23 -12.88
C TYR A 337 5.09 2.23 -13.31
N ASN A 338 5.17 1.97 -14.61
CA ASN A 338 6.11 0.99 -15.14
C ASN A 338 7.57 1.43 -14.96
N GLU A 339 7.86 2.71 -15.05
CA GLU A 339 9.22 3.27 -14.93
C GLU A 339 9.66 3.49 -13.47
N LYS A 340 8.74 3.82 -12.57
CA LYS A 340 9.09 4.29 -11.22
C LYS A 340 8.54 3.46 -10.07
N LEU A 341 7.32 2.91 -10.20
CA LEU A 341 6.60 2.32 -9.08
C LEU A 341 6.50 0.80 -9.16
N SER A 342 6.80 0.19 -10.29
CA SER A 342 6.64 -1.24 -10.47
C SER A 342 7.73 -2.06 -9.75
N PRO A 343 7.42 -3.30 -9.31
CA PRO A 343 8.43 -4.20 -8.79
C PRO A 343 9.59 -4.45 -9.77
N THR A 344 9.30 -4.46 -11.08
CA THR A 344 10.31 -4.68 -12.13
C THR A 344 11.24 -3.47 -12.27
N SER A 345 10.69 -2.25 -12.29
CA SER A 345 11.52 -1.04 -12.34
C SER A 345 12.41 -0.93 -11.11
N PHE A 346 11.85 -1.22 -9.93
CA PHE A 346 12.64 -1.25 -8.71
C PHE A 346 13.81 -2.24 -8.79
N LEU A 347 13.58 -3.46 -9.31
CA LEU A 347 14.65 -4.43 -9.49
C LEU A 347 15.76 -3.89 -10.40
N ASN A 348 15.41 -3.29 -11.53
CA ASN A 348 16.39 -2.74 -12.48
C ASN A 348 17.22 -1.62 -11.86
N ILE A 349 16.58 -0.68 -11.15
CA ILE A 349 17.26 0.40 -10.43
C ILE A 349 18.11 -0.17 -9.30
N PHE A 350 17.60 -1.17 -8.58
CA PHE A 350 18.32 -1.85 -7.52
C PHE A 350 19.62 -2.51 -8.00
N GLU A 351 19.62 -3.10 -9.18
CA GLU A 351 20.80 -3.74 -9.77
C GLU A 351 21.81 -2.75 -10.34
N SER A 352 21.35 -1.64 -10.89
CA SER A 352 22.21 -0.59 -11.43
C SER A 352 22.76 0.38 -10.37
N ARG A 353 22.32 0.26 -9.10
CA ARG A 353 22.69 1.19 -8.04
C ARG A 353 24.19 1.17 -7.74
N LYS A 354 24.73 2.35 -7.49
CA LYS A 354 26.10 2.54 -6.97
C LYS A 354 26.16 2.67 -5.45
N ASP A 355 25.03 3.05 -4.83
CA ASP A 355 24.89 3.24 -3.39
C ASP A 355 24.19 2.03 -2.74
N ASN A 356 24.58 1.75 -1.50
CA ASN A 356 23.97 0.72 -0.68
C ASN A 356 22.81 1.22 0.17
N GLU A 357 22.46 2.50 0.05
CA GLU A 357 21.36 3.11 0.78
C GLU A 357 20.06 3.12 -0.05
N ILE A 358 18.98 2.69 0.57
CA ILE A 358 17.62 2.73 0.01
C ILE A 358 16.76 3.51 0.98
N ILE A 359 16.11 4.55 0.49
CA ILE A 359 15.14 5.30 1.27
C ILE A 359 13.78 4.66 1.12
N SER A 360 13.14 4.31 2.22
CA SER A 360 11.84 3.64 2.24
C SER A 360 10.86 4.36 3.15
N CYS A 361 9.59 4.39 2.74
CA CYS A 361 8.53 4.81 3.62
C CYS A 361 8.09 3.64 4.50
N ASN A 362 8.30 3.77 5.79
CA ASN A 362 7.82 2.83 6.79
C ASN A 362 6.82 3.56 7.70
N ASP A 363 5.61 3.03 7.81
CA ASP A 363 4.47 3.72 8.42
C ASP A 363 4.81 4.44 9.76
N ILE A 364 5.39 3.75 10.71
CA ILE A 364 5.64 4.32 12.04
C ILE A 364 6.97 5.09 12.11
N GLU A 365 8.01 4.52 11.53
CA GLU A 365 9.36 5.09 11.64
C GLU A 365 9.52 6.36 10.80
N SER A 366 8.86 6.41 9.64
CA SER A 366 8.92 7.58 8.76
C SER A 366 8.12 8.77 9.29
N LEU A 367 7.09 8.54 10.10
CA LEU A 367 6.28 9.62 10.70
C LEU A 367 7.06 10.55 11.63
N LYS A 368 8.14 10.07 12.25
CA LYS A 368 9.03 10.89 13.09
C LYS A 368 9.61 12.08 12.33
N TRP A 369 9.59 12.04 11.01
CA TRP A 369 10.14 13.06 10.13
C TRP A 369 9.09 14.01 9.53
N LEU A 370 7.80 13.74 9.76
CA LEU A 370 6.69 14.64 9.42
C LEU A 370 6.33 15.60 10.55
N GLN A 371 6.84 15.39 11.75
CA GLN A 371 6.65 16.23 12.92
C GLN A 371 7.82 17.22 13.02
#